data_cf0eb5f9d016965d58941733f6e02a1e
#
_entry.id   cf0eb5f9d016965d58941733f6e02a1e
#
_cell.length_a   1.000
_cell.length_b   1.000
_cell.length_c   1.000
_cell.angle_alpha   90.00
_cell.angle_beta   90.00
_cell.angle_gamma   90.00
#
_symmetry.space_group_name_H-M   'P 1'
#
loop_
_entity.id
_entity.type
_entity.pdbx_description
1 polymer ?
#
loop_
_entity_poly.entity_id
_entity_poly.type
_entity_poly.pdbx_seq_one_letter_code
_entity_poly.pdbx_strand_id
1 'polypeptide(L)'
;MLLVVIFSVNAQVPQGFNYQATVRTSSGDLVMNQNVYFKFNILQGSQTAVPGYVEIHYVPTDDLGQVTLVIGQGSASTGVFAEIDWSLGSYYLGIEIDTNTGNGYIAMGTTQF
;
A
#
# COMPACT_ATOMS: atom_id res chain seq x y z
N MET A 1 -1.46 6.61 -10.86
CA MET A 1 -0.84 5.99 -9.67
C MET A 1 0.60 5.65 -9.98
N LEU A 2 1.51 5.97 -9.08
CA LEU A 2 2.93 5.69 -9.22
C LEU A 2 3.43 4.93 -8.00
N LEU A 3 4.03 3.77 -8.22
CA LEU A 3 4.72 3.03 -7.19
C LEU A 3 6.22 3.03 -7.52
N VAL A 4 7.03 3.57 -6.63
CA VAL A 4 8.48 3.54 -6.75
C VAL A 4 9.03 2.55 -5.74
N VAL A 5 9.70 1.54 -6.25
CA VAL A 5 10.34 0.52 -5.42
C VAL A 5 11.83 0.59 -5.65
N ILE A 6 12.57 0.82 -4.57
CA ILE A 6 14.02 0.90 -4.62
C ILE A 6 14.59 -0.27 -3.84
N PHE A 7 15.22 -1.19 -4.55
CA PHE A 7 15.93 -2.28 -3.92
C PHE A 7 17.38 -1.91 -3.78
N SER A 8 17.84 -1.84 -2.55
CA SER A 8 19.26 -1.68 -2.30
C SER A 8 19.97 -2.97 -2.67
N VAL A 9 21.05 -2.85 -3.42
CA VAL A 9 21.94 -4.00 -3.66
C VAL A 9 22.77 -4.34 -2.44
N ASN A 10 22.71 -3.51 -1.40
CA ASN A 10 23.31 -3.80 -0.12
C ASN A 10 22.41 -4.75 0.64
N ALA A 11 22.94 -5.40 1.68
CA ALA A 11 22.18 -6.32 2.50
C ALA A 11 21.20 -5.62 3.46
N GLN A 12 20.98 -4.32 3.33
CA GLN A 12 20.09 -3.59 4.22
C GLN A 12 18.64 -3.78 3.83
N VAL A 13 17.82 -4.03 4.84
CA VAL A 13 16.37 -4.10 4.66
C VAL A 13 15.85 -2.68 4.42
N PRO A 14 15.02 -2.46 3.40
CA PRO A 14 14.44 -1.15 3.17
C PRO A 14 13.66 -0.67 4.39
N GLN A 15 13.74 0.63 4.68
CA GLN A 15 12.95 1.25 5.74
C GLN A 15 11.51 1.52 5.29
N GLY A 16 11.26 1.45 3.99
CA GLY A 16 9.96 1.65 3.42
C GLY A 16 10.03 1.94 1.93
N PHE A 17 8.86 2.05 1.31
CA PHE A 17 8.72 2.34 -0.11
C PHE A 17 7.82 3.55 -0.28
N ASN A 18 8.24 4.50 -1.12
CA ASN A 18 7.41 5.64 -1.47
C ASN A 18 6.23 5.19 -2.33
N TYR A 19 5.05 5.69 -2.01
CA TYR A 19 3.85 5.38 -2.74
C TYR A 19 3.03 6.64 -2.97
N GLN A 20 2.59 6.84 -4.21
CA GLN A 20 1.73 7.94 -4.60
C GLN A 20 0.53 7.39 -5.37
N ALA A 21 -0.62 7.98 -5.12
CA ALA A 21 -1.84 7.58 -5.82
C ALA A 21 -2.79 8.77 -5.96
N THR A 22 -3.59 8.72 -7.02
CA THR A 22 -4.76 9.59 -7.17
C THR A 22 -5.99 8.76 -6.86
N VAL A 23 -6.81 9.22 -5.91
CA VAL A 23 -7.99 8.50 -5.48
C VAL A 23 -9.20 9.03 -6.25
N ARG A 24 -9.93 8.12 -6.89
CA ARG A 24 -11.14 8.42 -7.64
C ARG A 24 -12.28 7.53 -7.19
N THR A 25 -13.50 8.01 -7.35
CA THR A 25 -14.70 7.19 -7.18
C THR A 25 -14.83 6.23 -8.37
N SER A 26 -15.75 5.27 -8.27
CA SER A 26 -16.01 4.33 -9.36
C SER A 26 -16.53 5.04 -10.62
N SER A 27 -17.09 6.22 -10.50
CA SER A 27 -17.53 7.03 -11.63
C SER A 27 -16.43 7.92 -12.21
N GLY A 28 -15.23 7.90 -11.62
CA GLY A 28 -14.07 8.63 -12.11
C GLY A 28 -13.83 9.99 -11.48
N ASP A 29 -14.69 10.42 -10.56
CA ASP A 29 -14.54 11.70 -9.89
C ASP A 29 -13.40 11.65 -8.86
N LEU A 30 -12.68 12.77 -8.73
CA LEU A 30 -11.61 12.88 -7.73
C LEU A 30 -12.20 12.88 -6.31
N VAL A 31 -11.56 12.14 -5.43
CA VAL A 31 -11.85 12.20 -3.99
C VAL A 31 -10.93 13.24 -3.39
N MET A 32 -11.44 14.46 -3.19
CA MET A 32 -10.64 15.64 -2.81
C MET A 32 -10.84 15.97 -1.34
N ASN A 33 -9.74 16.30 -0.68
CA ASN A 33 -9.75 16.86 0.69
C ASN A 33 -10.54 15.99 1.68
N GLN A 34 -10.39 14.68 1.57
CA GLN A 34 -11.06 13.70 2.42
C GLN A 34 -10.06 12.70 2.97
N ASN A 35 -10.30 12.24 4.20
CA ASN A 35 -9.50 11.17 4.76
C ASN A 35 -9.94 9.84 4.18
N VAL A 36 -8.97 9.03 3.77
CA VAL A 36 -9.19 7.69 3.22
C VAL A 36 -8.29 6.70 3.93
N TYR A 37 -8.72 5.44 3.96
CA TYR A 37 -7.90 4.35 4.47
C TYR A 37 -7.24 3.63 3.30
N PHE A 38 -5.94 3.39 3.43
CA PHE A 38 -5.21 2.49 2.55
C PHE A 38 -4.79 1.27 3.34
N LYS A 39 -5.03 0.09 2.78
CA LYS A 39 -4.51 -1.16 3.33
C LYS A 39 -3.53 -1.74 2.34
N PHE A 40 -2.30 -1.98 2.80
CA PHE A 40 -1.26 -2.60 2.00
C PHE A 40 -1.00 -3.99 2.53
N ASN A 41 -1.07 -4.97 1.63
CA ASN A 41 -0.83 -6.38 1.92
C ASN A 41 0.45 -6.79 1.20
N ILE A 42 1.43 -7.28 1.94
CA ILE A 42 2.66 -7.79 1.34
C ILE A 42 2.59 -9.31 1.32
N LEU A 43 2.66 -9.86 0.11
CA LEU A 43 2.46 -11.26 -0.19
C LEU A 43 3.77 -11.85 -0.68
N GLN A 44 4.15 -13.01 -0.17
CA GLN A 44 5.36 -13.69 -0.61
C GLN A 44 5.00 -14.86 -1.51
N GLY A 45 5.68 -14.95 -2.64
CA GLY A 45 5.65 -16.11 -3.53
C GLY A 45 4.57 -16.07 -4.59
N SER A 46 3.37 -15.56 -4.30
CA SER A 46 2.30 -15.45 -5.30
C SER A 46 1.33 -14.35 -4.96
N GLN A 47 0.54 -13.94 -5.95
CA GLN A 47 -0.47 -12.89 -5.79
C GLN A 47 -1.67 -13.34 -4.95
N THR A 48 -1.80 -14.63 -4.70
CA THR A 48 -2.91 -15.21 -3.92
C THR A 48 -2.45 -15.75 -2.58
N ALA A 49 -1.22 -15.49 -2.20
CA ALA A 49 -0.70 -15.92 -0.92
C ALA A 49 -1.42 -15.22 0.23
N VAL A 50 -1.41 -15.83 1.41
CA VAL A 50 -1.86 -15.16 2.62
C VAL A 50 -0.84 -14.08 2.97
N PRO A 51 -1.28 -12.83 3.22
CA PRO A 51 -0.35 -11.76 3.53
C PRO A 51 0.43 -12.04 4.80
N GLY A 52 1.75 -11.93 4.72
CA GLY A 52 2.63 -12.02 5.89
C GLY A 52 2.78 -10.69 6.61
N TYR A 53 2.43 -9.60 5.95
CA TYR A 53 2.47 -8.26 6.50
C TYR A 53 1.30 -7.45 5.97
N VAL A 54 0.63 -6.74 6.86
CA VAL A 54 -0.50 -5.86 6.52
C VAL A 54 -0.35 -4.58 7.31
N GLU A 55 -0.42 -3.44 6.62
CA GLU A 55 -0.44 -2.15 7.29
C GLU A 55 -1.57 -1.28 6.76
N ILE A 56 -2.00 -0.36 7.61
CA ILE A 56 -3.10 0.56 7.32
C ILE A 56 -2.60 1.99 7.48
N HIS A 57 -2.97 2.84 6.53
CA HIS A 57 -2.77 4.28 6.59
C HIS A 57 -4.12 4.98 6.55
N TYR A 58 -4.28 5.98 7.39
CA TYR A 58 -5.42 6.89 7.35
C TYR A 58 -4.89 8.27 6.99
N VAL A 59 -5.12 8.70 5.76
CA VAL A 59 -4.47 9.88 5.20
C VAL A 59 -5.48 10.76 4.45
N PRO A 60 -5.27 12.07 4.42
CA PRO A 60 -6.10 12.95 3.61
C PRO A 60 -5.65 12.94 2.16
N THR A 61 -6.61 13.02 1.25
CA THR A 61 -6.32 13.39 -0.13
C THR A 61 -6.20 14.92 -0.21
N ASP A 62 -5.44 15.40 -1.20
CA ASP A 62 -5.34 16.83 -1.46
C ASP A 62 -6.46 17.30 -2.41
N ASP A 63 -6.35 18.54 -2.92
CA ASP A 63 -7.34 19.11 -3.82
C ASP A 63 -7.32 18.51 -5.22
N LEU A 64 -6.37 17.65 -5.51
CA LEU A 64 -6.29 16.86 -6.74
C LEU A 64 -6.55 15.38 -6.51
N GLY A 65 -7.01 15.02 -5.31
CA GLY A 65 -7.27 13.62 -4.95
C GLY A 65 -6.01 12.79 -4.70
N GLN A 66 -4.86 13.43 -4.55
CA GLN A 66 -3.58 12.75 -4.44
C GLN A 66 -3.24 12.45 -2.99
N VAL A 67 -2.60 11.30 -2.79
CA VAL A 67 -1.97 10.93 -1.51
C VAL A 67 -0.52 10.55 -1.77
N THR A 68 0.31 10.84 -0.77
CA THR A 68 1.71 10.40 -0.74
C THR A 68 1.97 9.79 0.62
N LEU A 69 2.53 8.60 0.64
CA LEU A 69 2.82 7.91 1.89
C LEU A 69 4.04 7.00 1.73
N VAL A 70 4.50 6.44 2.83
CA VAL A 70 5.61 5.49 2.85
C VAL A 70 5.09 4.17 3.38
N ILE A 71 5.11 3.14 2.53
CA ILE A 71 4.78 1.77 2.93
C ILE A 71 5.89 1.28 3.84
N GLY A 72 5.52 0.75 4.98
CA GLY A 72 6.45 0.38 6.05
C GLY A 72 6.37 1.29 7.26
N GLN A 73 5.70 2.44 7.13
CA GLN A 73 5.56 3.42 8.20
C GLN A 73 4.10 3.61 8.66
N GLY A 74 3.21 2.75 8.21
CA GLY A 74 1.82 2.76 8.67
C GLY A 74 1.62 1.97 9.95
N SER A 75 0.36 1.76 10.30
CA SER A 75 -0.01 0.95 11.44
C SER A 75 -0.12 -0.51 11.01
N ALA A 76 0.81 -1.34 11.46
CA ALA A 76 0.81 -2.75 11.13
C ALA A 76 -0.29 -3.48 11.90
N SER A 77 -1.13 -4.23 11.19
CA SER A 77 -2.12 -5.11 11.78
C SER A 77 -1.67 -6.57 11.77
N THR A 78 -0.70 -6.92 10.92
CA THR A 78 -0.13 -8.26 10.81
C THR A 78 1.35 -8.11 10.50
N GLY A 79 2.18 -8.80 11.24
CA GLY A 79 3.61 -8.86 10.99
C GLY A 79 4.38 -7.62 11.40
N VAL A 80 5.66 -7.63 11.13
CA VAL A 80 6.60 -6.54 11.43
C VAL A 80 7.38 -6.25 10.16
N PHE A 81 7.30 -5.01 9.68
CA PHE A 81 7.92 -4.65 8.41
C PHE A 81 9.43 -4.91 8.39
N ALA A 82 10.12 -4.55 9.48
CA ALA A 82 11.56 -4.72 9.58
C ALA A 82 12.01 -6.19 9.55
N GLU A 83 11.10 -7.13 9.79
CA GLU A 83 11.40 -8.56 9.81
C GLU A 83 11.14 -9.24 8.46
N ILE A 84 10.69 -8.52 7.46
CA ILE A 84 10.48 -9.08 6.13
C ILE A 84 11.84 -9.38 5.52
N ASP A 85 12.05 -10.64 5.15
CA ASP A 85 13.27 -11.05 4.47
C ASP A 85 13.05 -10.98 2.95
N TRP A 86 13.46 -9.87 2.37
CA TRP A 86 13.24 -9.59 0.95
C TRP A 86 14.06 -10.51 0.03
N SER A 87 14.97 -11.30 0.58
CA SER A 87 15.79 -12.24 -0.19
C SER A 87 15.08 -13.58 -0.47
N LEU A 88 13.92 -13.81 0.12
CA LEU A 88 13.22 -15.10 0.05
C LEU A 88 12.40 -15.30 -1.21
N GLY A 89 12.62 -14.52 -2.26
CA GLY A 89 11.96 -14.71 -3.54
C GLY A 89 11.11 -13.51 -3.96
N SER A 90 10.04 -13.79 -4.68
CA SER A 90 9.17 -12.74 -5.20
C SER A 90 8.19 -12.26 -4.13
N TYR A 91 7.98 -10.95 -4.11
CA TYR A 91 7.00 -10.31 -3.25
C TYR A 91 6.01 -9.50 -4.07
N TYR A 92 4.80 -9.41 -3.58
CA TYR A 92 3.72 -8.70 -4.25
C TYR A 92 3.06 -7.74 -3.26
N LEU A 93 2.58 -6.62 -3.79
CA LEU A 93 1.86 -5.62 -3.02
C LEU A 93 0.40 -5.63 -3.46
N GLY A 94 -0.48 -5.99 -2.54
CA GLY A 94 -1.92 -5.86 -2.72
C GLY A 94 -2.40 -4.57 -2.07
N ILE A 95 -3.24 -3.82 -2.76
CA ILE A 95 -3.70 -2.51 -2.33
C ILE A 95 -5.21 -2.52 -2.23
N GLU A 96 -5.71 -2.07 -1.07
CA GLU A 96 -7.15 -1.88 -0.85
C GLU A 96 -7.37 -0.46 -0.34
N ILE A 97 -8.47 0.15 -0.75
CA ILE A 97 -8.83 1.50 -0.36
C ILE A 97 -10.25 1.51 0.21
N ASP A 98 -10.41 2.19 1.32
CA ASP A 98 -11.72 2.52 1.89
C ASP A 98 -11.84 4.04 1.89
N THR A 99 -12.77 4.56 1.09
CA THR A 99 -12.98 6.01 0.99
C THR A 99 -13.84 6.56 2.13
N ASN A 100 -14.07 5.75 3.15
CA ASN A 100 -14.81 6.14 4.35
C ASN A 100 -16.29 6.44 4.07
N THR A 101 -16.86 5.72 3.11
CA THR A 101 -18.26 5.88 2.72
C THR A 101 -19.15 4.77 3.28
N GLY A 102 -18.60 3.88 4.12
CA GLY A 102 -19.34 2.75 4.69
C GLY A 102 -19.35 1.51 3.83
N ASN A 103 -18.69 1.52 2.69
CA ASN A 103 -18.65 0.37 1.77
C ASN A 103 -17.48 -0.58 2.05
N GLY A 104 -16.62 -0.26 3.03
CA GLY A 104 -15.47 -1.06 3.36
C GLY A 104 -14.35 -0.94 2.34
N TYR A 105 -13.36 -1.83 2.44
CA TYR A 105 -12.22 -1.83 1.55
C TYR A 105 -12.57 -2.39 0.18
N ILE A 106 -12.04 -1.76 -0.85
CA ILE A 106 -12.19 -2.18 -2.24
C ILE A 106 -10.79 -2.48 -2.76
N ALA A 107 -10.60 -3.67 -3.31
CA ALA A 107 -9.32 -4.07 -3.86
C ALA A 107 -9.00 -3.25 -5.12
N MET A 108 -7.79 -2.72 -5.18
CA MET A 108 -7.30 -1.89 -6.27
C MET A 108 -6.29 -2.62 -7.14
N GLY A 109 -5.98 -3.86 -6.82
CA GLY A 109 -5.07 -4.68 -7.58
C GLY A 109 -3.86 -5.10 -6.78
N THR A 110 -3.04 -5.93 -7.43
CA THR A 110 -1.82 -6.49 -6.86
C THR A 110 -0.71 -6.30 -7.89
N THR A 111 0.45 -5.85 -7.43
CA THR A 111 1.60 -5.66 -8.28
C THR A 111 2.82 -6.33 -7.67
N GLN A 112 3.75 -6.77 -8.50
CA GLN A 112 5.00 -7.33 -8.02
C GLN A 112 5.97 -6.20 -7.69
N PHE A 113 6.69 -6.38 -6.58
CA PHE A 113 7.80 -5.49 -6.25
C PHE A 113 8.95 -5.62 -7.23
#